data_ff2d4c0edaeafd056f0ab64d5a27eee5
#
_entry.id   ff2d4c0edaeafd056f0ab64d5a27eee5
#
_cell.length_a   1.000
_cell.length_b   1.000
_cell.length_c   1.000
_cell.angle_alpha   90.00
_cell.angle_beta   90.00
_cell.angle_gamma   90.00
#
_symmetry.space_group_name_H-M   'P 1'
#
loop_
_entity.id
_entity.type
_entity.pdbx_description
1 polymer ?
#
loop_
_entity_poly.entity_id
_entity_poly.type
_entity_poly.pdbx_seq_one_letter_code
_entity_poly.pdbx_strand_id
1 'polypeptide(L)'
;MANYYEKARTNYFNVKDAEKFQEFINKFNGIELVVEETKGGYALLFDEDTGIPVCYYDDDGSDVEVDFVDEVAQHLTDDSIAVFEAVGSEKYRYLSGYAIAVNSKGKRVDINISEIYQRAKAEFGVEKISEASY
;
A
#
# COMPACT_ATOMS: atom_id res chain seq x y z
N MET A 1 18.07 4.10 -19.68
CA MET A 1 16.84 3.33 -19.38
C MET A 1 16.09 3.97 -18.24
N ALA A 2 14.81 4.21 -18.44
CA ALA A 2 13.99 4.79 -17.38
C ALA A 2 13.52 3.69 -16.43
N ASN A 3 13.53 3.97 -15.14
CA ASN A 3 13.09 3.03 -14.13
C ASN A 3 11.88 3.60 -13.39
N TYR A 4 10.95 2.74 -13.05
CA TYR A 4 9.81 3.10 -12.23
C TYR A 4 10.18 2.89 -10.77
N TYR A 5 9.98 3.93 -9.96
CA TYR A 5 10.22 3.89 -8.53
C TYR A 5 8.94 4.22 -7.80
N GLU A 6 8.61 3.43 -6.79
CA GLU A 6 7.42 3.61 -6.00
C GLU A 6 7.77 3.66 -4.52
N LYS A 7 7.21 4.65 -3.82
CA LYS A 7 7.32 4.77 -2.36
C LYS A 7 5.96 4.54 -1.77
N ALA A 8 5.93 3.83 -0.65
CA ALA A 8 4.67 3.53 0.01
C ALA A 8 4.85 3.56 1.53
N ARG A 9 3.77 3.84 2.22
CA ARG A 9 3.73 3.74 3.67
C ARG A 9 2.28 3.52 4.10
N THR A 10 2.10 3.23 5.41
CA THR A 10 0.76 3.13 6.00
C THR A 10 0.55 4.21 7.06
N ASN A 11 -0.72 4.38 7.47
CA ASN A 11 -1.06 5.08 8.69
C ASN A 11 -0.67 4.23 9.91
N TYR A 12 -0.95 4.71 11.11
CA TYR A 12 -0.80 3.91 12.33
C TYR A 12 -2.08 3.13 12.58
N PHE A 13 -1.93 1.82 12.81
CA PHE A 13 -3.06 0.92 13.05
C PHE A 13 -2.72 -0.02 14.21
N ASN A 14 -3.74 -0.68 14.76
CA ASN A 14 -3.58 -1.59 15.88
C ASN A 14 -3.73 -3.04 15.44
N VAL A 15 -2.92 -3.92 16.04
CA VAL A 15 -2.92 -5.33 15.70
C VAL A 15 -3.31 -6.16 16.92
N LYS A 16 -3.90 -7.33 16.66
CA LYS A 16 -4.38 -8.25 17.71
C LYS A 16 -3.24 -8.88 18.50
N ASP A 17 -2.16 -9.23 17.82
CA ASP A 17 -1.03 -9.93 18.40
C ASP A 17 0.25 -9.37 17.79
N ALA A 18 0.97 -8.59 18.59
CA ALA A 18 2.19 -7.90 18.13
C ALA A 18 3.27 -8.87 17.69
N GLU A 19 3.45 -9.98 18.41
CA GLU A 19 4.49 -10.97 18.05
C GLU A 19 4.22 -11.61 16.70
N LYS A 20 2.99 -12.03 16.46
CA LYS A 20 2.61 -12.63 15.18
C LYS A 20 2.74 -11.65 14.04
N PHE A 21 2.37 -10.39 14.29
CA PHE A 21 2.49 -9.36 13.28
C PHE A 21 3.95 -9.11 12.93
N GLN A 22 4.82 -9.01 13.93
CA GLN A 22 6.25 -8.83 13.70
C GLN A 22 6.86 -10.02 12.96
N GLU A 23 6.45 -11.24 13.29
CA GLU A 23 6.91 -12.44 12.56
C GLU A 23 6.50 -12.37 11.09
N PHE A 24 5.27 -11.92 10.83
CA PHE A 24 4.79 -11.75 9.46
C PHE A 24 5.63 -10.72 8.70
N ILE A 25 5.84 -9.55 9.30
CA ILE A 25 6.61 -8.47 8.67
C ILE A 25 8.05 -8.90 8.41
N ASN A 26 8.65 -9.68 9.31
CA ASN A 26 10.03 -10.12 9.19
C ASN A 26 10.28 -11.06 7.99
N LYS A 27 9.23 -11.57 7.37
CA LYS A 27 9.37 -12.39 6.15
C LYS A 27 9.74 -11.55 4.93
N PHE A 28 9.59 -10.23 5.02
CA PHE A 28 9.81 -9.31 3.90
C PHE A 28 11.05 -8.47 4.13
N ASN A 29 11.76 -8.17 3.05
CA ASN A 29 12.87 -7.23 3.07
C ASN A 29 12.36 -5.83 2.76
N GLY A 30 13.01 -4.80 3.32
CA GLY A 30 12.72 -3.43 2.95
C GLY A 30 11.49 -2.83 3.61
N ILE A 31 10.99 -3.46 4.68
CA ILE A 31 9.89 -2.91 5.45
C ILE A 31 10.41 -2.46 6.80
N GLU A 32 10.21 -1.19 7.12
CA GLU A 32 10.50 -0.64 8.45
C GLU A 32 9.21 -0.59 9.25
N LEU A 33 9.21 -1.22 10.41
CA LEU A 33 8.08 -1.21 11.34
C LEU A 33 8.29 -0.08 12.34
N VAL A 34 7.36 0.88 12.34
CA VAL A 34 7.41 2.03 13.24
C VAL A 34 6.36 1.83 14.34
N VAL A 35 6.76 2.06 15.58
CA VAL A 35 5.88 1.93 16.73
C VAL A 35 5.52 3.32 17.25
N GLU A 36 4.23 3.60 17.39
CA GLU A 36 3.76 4.83 18.03
C GLU A 36 3.64 4.59 19.53
N GLU A 37 4.54 5.19 20.30
CA GLU A 37 4.62 4.93 21.74
C GLU A 37 3.51 5.59 22.56
N THR A 38 3.02 6.74 22.11
CA THR A 38 2.05 7.53 22.86
C THR A 38 0.64 6.96 22.77
N LYS A 39 0.22 6.60 21.57
CA LYS A 39 -1.15 6.14 21.32
C LYS A 39 -1.24 4.64 21.07
N GLY A 40 -0.08 3.99 20.95
CA GLY A 40 0.00 2.61 20.48
C GLY A 40 -0.21 2.53 18.99
N GLY A 41 0.04 1.39 18.43
CA GLY A 41 -0.15 1.16 17.00
C GLY A 41 1.16 1.07 16.24
N TYR A 42 1.03 0.62 15.02
CA TYR A 42 2.16 0.36 14.12
C TYR A 42 1.93 1.03 12.78
N ALA A 43 3.00 1.50 12.17
CA ALA A 43 2.99 1.93 10.78
C ALA A 43 4.08 1.18 10.04
N LEU A 44 3.89 1.01 8.74
CA LEU A 44 4.87 0.36 7.88
C LEU A 44 5.41 1.36 6.88
N LEU A 45 6.73 1.39 6.74
CA LEU A 45 7.42 2.17 5.71
C LEU A 45 8.08 1.16 4.78
N PHE A 46 7.83 1.29 3.49
CA PHE A 46 8.37 0.38 2.49
C PHE A 46 9.60 1.02 1.86
N ASP A 47 10.78 0.58 2.31
CA ASP A 47 12.07 1.19 1.95
C ASP A 47 12.54 0.83 0.54
N GLU A 48 12.04 -0.28 0.00
CA GLU A 48 12.37 -0.66 -1.37
C GLU A 48 11.59 0.21 -2.36
N ASP A 49 12.21 0.54 -3.47
CA ASP A 49 11.56 1.38 -4.49
C ASP A 49 10.50 0.63 -5.30
N THR A 50 10.10 -0.53 -4.86
CA THR A 50 9.08 -1.36 -5.49
C THR A 50 7.69 -1.23 -4.87
N GLY A 51 7.57 -0.46 -3.76
CA GLY A 51 6.29 -0.24 -3.10
C GLY A 51 5.85 -1.42 -2.25
N ILE A 52 4.54 -1.69 -2.24
CA ILE A 52 3.95 -2.76 -1.43
C ILE A 52 4.36 -4.12 -2.01
N PRO A 53 4.91 -5.04 -1.19
CA PRO A 53 5.39 -6.32 -1.70
C PRO A 53 4.25 -7.24 -2.14
N VAL A 54 4.53 -8.11 -3.10
CA VAL A 54 3.58 -9.10 -3.61
C VAL A 54 4.02 -10.54 -3.32
N CYS A 55 5.22 -10.72 -2.76
CA CYS A 55 5.73 -12.05 -2.41
C CYS A 55 6.82 -11.94 -1.36
N TYR A 56 7.15 -13.07 -0.77
CA TYR A 56 8.34 -13.22 0.05
C TYR A 56 9.01 -14.56 -0.30
N TYR A 57 10.26 -14.73 0.14
CA TYR A 57 10.99 -15.98 -0.07
C TYR A 57 10.96 -16.79 1.22
N ASP A 58 10.59 -18.06 1.12
CA ASP A 58 10.60 -18.94 2.28
C ASP A 58 12.03 -19.51 2.51
N ASP A 59 12.16 -20.38 3.51
CA ASP A 59 13.45 -20.90 3.94
C ASP A 59 14.19 -21.71 2.84
N ASP A 60 13.48 -22.28 1.89
CA ASP A 60 14.08 -23.02 0.78
C ASP A 60 14.34 -22.17 -0.46
N GLY A 61 14.07 -20.86 -0.37
CA GLY A 61 14.28 -19.92 -1.46
C GLY A 61 13.16 -19.83 -2.48
N SER A 62 12.04 -20.51 -2.23
CA SER A 62 10.87 -20.44 -3.11
C SER A 62 10.07 -19.16 -2.87
N ASP A 63 9.52 -18.63 -3.96
CA ASP A 63 8.60 -17.48 -3.90
C ASP A 63 7.27 -17.89 -3.29
N VAL A 64 6.77 -17.10 -2.35
CA VAL A 64 5.41 -17.25 -1.85
C VAL A 64 4.65 -15.98 -2.18
N GLU A 65 3.65 -16.08 -3.05
CA GLU A 65 2.81 -14.94 -3.40
C GLU A 65 1.87 -14.59 -2.25
N VAL A 66 1.71 -13.31 -2.02
CA VAL A 66 0.80 -12.83 -0.97
C VAL A 66 0.01 -11.63 -1.47
N ASP A 67 -1.21 -11.50 -0.98
CA ASP A 67 -1.94 -10.24 -1.02
C ASP A 67 -1.61 -9.53 0.29
N PHE A 68 -0.61 -8.67 0.25
CA PHE A 68 -0.06 -8.06 1.46
C PHE A 68 -1.11 -7.27 2.23
N VAL A 69 -1.96 -6.53 1.53
CA VAL A 69 -3.02 -5.74 2.16
C VAL A 69 -4.00 -6.64 2.91
N ASP A 70 -4.40 -7.76 2.30
CA ASP A 70 -5.30 -8.71 2.92
C ASP A 70 -4.66 -9.39 4.13
N GLU A 71 -3.37 -9.72 4.03
CA GLU A 71 -2.64 -10.32 5.15
C GLU A 71 -2.55 -9.36 6.34
N VAL A 72 -2.27 -8.07 6.09
CA VAL A 72 -2.28 -7.06 7.16
C VAL A 72 -3.67 -6.96 7.78
N ALA A 73 -4.71 -7.01 6.96
CA ALA A 73 -6.09 -6.95 7.46
C ALA A 73 -6.38 -8.04 8.50
N GLN A 74 -5.84 -9.23 8.30
CA GLN A 74 -6.04 -10.35 9.22
C GLN A 74 -5.40 -10.12 10.59
N HIS A 75 -4.43 -9.23 10.68
CA HIS A 75 -3.77 -8.89 11.94
C HIS A 75 -4.43 -7.72 12.68
N LEU A 76 -5.35 -7.00 12.05
CA LEU A 76 -5.97 -5.81 12.63
C LEU A 76 -6.92 -6.13 13.76
N THR A 77 -6.98 -5.25 14.77
CA THR A 77 -8.09 -5.28 15.73
C THR A 77 -9.38 -4.89 15.03
N ASP A 78 -10.53 -5.23 15.63
CA ASP A 78 -11.84 -5.03 15.00
C ASP A 78 -12.16 -3.57 14.67
N ASP A 79 -11.60 -2.64 15.43
CA ASP A 79 -11.88 -1.21 15.26
C ASP A 79 -10.77 -0.48 14.50
N SER A 80 -9.77 -1.19 14.02
CA SER A 80 -8.63 -0.57 13.35
C SER A 80 -8.76 -0.63 11.83
N ILE A 81 -8.25 0.41 11.18
CA ILE A 81 -8.23 0.49 9.72
C ILE A 81 -6.80 0.78 9.30
N ALA A 82 -6.29 -0.03 8.40
CA ALA A 82 -4.98 0.22 7.79
C ALA A 82 -5.19 0.95 6.46
N VAL A 83 -4.44 2.03 6.26
CA VAL A 83 -4.47 2.81 5.03
C VAL A 83 -3.08 2.75 4.41
N PHE A 84 -3.01 2.24 3.19
CA PHE A 84 -1.77 2.18 2.42
C PHE A 84 -1.78 3.31 1.41
N GLU A 85 -0.72 4.09 1.39
CA GLU A 85 -0.56 5.16 0.40
C GLU A 85 0.71 4.90 -0.39
N ALA A 86 0.62 4.97 -1.70
CA ALA A 86 1.74 4.71 -2.59
C ALA A 86 1.81 5.73 -3.70
N VAL A 87 3.00 6.24 -3.98
CA VAL A 87 3.26 7.14 -5.10
C VAL A 87 4.48 6.66 -5.84
N GLY A 88 4.48 6.83 -7.15
CA GLY A 88 5.61 6.41 -7.96
C GLY A 88 5.68 7.15 -9.27
N SER A 89 6.81 7.02 -9.92
CA SER A 89 7.00 7.63 -11.23
C SER A 89 8.10 6.93 -12.02
N GLU A 90 7.99 7.04 -13.34
CA GLU A 90 9.07 6.78 -14.27
C GLU A 90 9.27 8.09 -15.02
N LYS A 91 10.11 8.99 -14.45
CA LYS A 91 10.25 10.36 -14.93
C LYS A 91 8.85 11.01 -15.04
N TYR A 92 8.58 11.72 -16.12
CA TYR A 92 7.27 12.30 -16.38
C TYR A 92 6.37 11.42 -17.24
N ARG A 93 6.87 10.26 -17.63
CA ARG A 93 6.14 9.34 -18.50
C ARG A 93 4.99 8.67 -17.76
N TYR A 94 5.26 8.21 -16.54
CA TYR A 94 4.25 7.61 -15.69
C TYR A 94 4.30 8.26 -14.32
N LEU A 95 3.15 8.76 -13.92
CA LEU A 95 2.93 9.22 -12.54
C LEU A 95 1.84 8.33 -11.96
N SER A 96 2.11 7.75 -10.82
CA SER A 96 1.18 6.85 -10.16
C SER A 96 0.95 7.30 -8.73
N GLY A 97 -0.28 7.18 -8.28
CA GLY A 97 -0.61 7.39 -6.88
C GLY A 97 -1.90 6.67 -6.58
N TYR A 98 -1.89 5.91 -5.50
CA TYR A 98 -3.09 5.21 -5.07
C TYR A 98 -3.10 5.07 -3.56
N ALA A 99 -4.28 4.81 -3.01
CA ALA A 99 -4.45 4.52 -1.60
C ALA A 99 -5.48 3.43 -1.44
N ILE A 100 -5.25 2.56 -0.47
CA ILE A 100 -6.13 1.45 -0.14
C ILE A 100 -6.39 1.48 1.35
N ALA A 101 -7.66 1.52 1.75
CA ALA A 101 -8.05 1.35 3.15
C ALA A 101 -8.65 -0.04 3.30
N VAL A 102 -8.27 -0.74 4.38
CA VAL A 102 -8.77 -2.08 4.64
C VAL A 102 -9.14 -2.20 6.12
N ASN A 103 -10.25 -2.91 6.41
CA ASN A 103 -10.65 -3.20 7.78
C ASN A 103 -10.30 -4.65 8.15
N SER A 104 -10.55 -5.02 9.41
CA SER A 104 -10.22 -6.36 9.92
C SER A 104 -10.97 -7.48 9.22
N LYS A 105 -12.04 -7.18 8.53
CA LYS A 105 -12.85 -8.15 7.79
C LYS A 105 -12.39 -8.31 6.34
N GLY A 106 -11.35 -7.57 5.95
CA GLY A 106 -10.81 -7.62 4.60
C GLY A 106 -11.57 -6.77 3.59
N LYS A 107 -12.49 -5.94 4.05
CA LYS A 107 -13.20 -5.03 3.16
C LYS A 107 -12.29 -3.87 2.79
N ARG A 108 -12.24 -3.54 1.51
CA ARG A 108 -11.36 -2.50 0.96
C ARG A 108 -12.12 -1.34 0.35
N VAL A 109 -11.52 -0.17 0.45
CA VAL A 109 -11.90 1.01 -0.33
C VAL A 109 -10.61 1.53 -0.93
N ASP A 110 -10.61 1.82 -2.22
CA ASP A 110 -9.40 2.30 -2.87
C ASP A 110 -9.68 3.48 -3.79
N ILE A 111 -8.64 4.27 -4.02
CA ILE A 111 -8.64 5.36 -5.00
C ILE A 111 -7.29 5.39 -5.70
N ASN A 112 -7.27 5.98 -6.89
CA ASN A 112 -6.02 6.27 -7.58
C ASN A 112 -6.12 7.61 -8.31
N ILE A 113 -4.98 8.21 -8.65
CA ILE A 113 -4.97 9.54 -9.23
C ILE A 113 -5.57 9.59 -10.65
N SER A 114 -5.55 8.47 -11.36
CA SER A 114 -6.13 8.43 -12.71
C SER A 114 -7.65 8.55 -12.70
N GLU A 115 -8.29 8.38 -11.56
CA GLU A 115 -9.74 8.58 -11.43
C GLU A 115 -10.15 10.01 -11.70
N ILE A 116 -9.20 10.96 -11.64
CA ILE A 116 -9.52 12.37 -11.89
C ILE A 116 -10.11 12.59 -13.30
N TYR A 117 -9.68 11.78 -14.28
CA TYR A 117 -10.19 11.92 -15.63
C TYR A 117 -11.68 11.61 -15.71
N GLN A 118 -12.13 10.53 -15.08
CA GLN A 118 -13.55 10.18 -15.04
C GLN A 118 -14.37 11.21 -14.28
N ARG A 119 -13.86 11.62 -13.13
CA ARG A 119 -14.55 12.62 -12.30
C ARG A 119 -14.68 13.95 -13.02
N ALA A 120 -13.62 14.39 -13.69
CA ALA A 120 -13.65 15.65 -14.43
C ALA A 120 -14.62 15.59 -15.61
N LYS A 121 -14.66 14.47 -16.34
CA LYS A 121 -15.61 14.30 -17.43
C LYS A 121 -17.04 14.42 -16.94
N ALA A 122 -17.35 13.78 -15.82
CA ALA A 122 -18.68 13.83 -15.23
C ALA A 122 -19.04 15.22 -14.71
N GLU A 123 -18.12 15.86 -14.00
CA GLU A 123 -18.37 17.17 -13.38
C GLU A 123 -18.48 18.29 -14.42
N PHE A 124 -17.64 18.25 -15.45
CA PHE A 124 -17.58 19.32 -16.44
C PHE A 124 -18.40 19.04 -17.70
N GLY A 125 -19.01 17.85 -17.80
CA GLY A 125 -19.85 17.50 -18.94
C GLY A 125 -19.10 17.38 -20.25
N VAL A 126 -17.84 16.94 -20.22
CA VAL A 126 -17.02 16.74 -21.42
C VAL A 126 -16.74 15.27 -21.66
N GLU A 127 -16.57 14.89 -22.91
CA GLU A 127 -16.32 13.48 -23.27
C GLU A 127 -14.85 13.12 -23.31
N LYS A 128 -14.00 14.09 -23.59
CA LYS A 128 -12.56 13.85 -23.79
C LYS A 128 -11.71 14.82 -23.00
N ILE A 129 -10.69 14.27 -22.38
CA ILE A 129 -9.64 15.04 -21.70
C ILE A 129 -8.32 14.40 -22.12
N SER A 130 -7.35 15.23 -22.51
CA SER A 130 -6.01 14.75 -22.83
C SER A 130 -5.37 14.15 -21.59
N GLU A 131 -4.91 12.92 -21.69
CA GLU A 131 -4.27 12.24 -20.56
C GLU A 131 -2.79 12.65 -20.43
N ALA A 132 -2.32 12.70 -19.19
CA ALA A 132 -0.95 13.05 -18.86
C ALA A 132 -0.05 11.83 -19.15
N SER A 133 0.37 11.69 -20.39
CA SER A 133 1.21 10.58 -20.83
C SER A 133 2.04 10.99 -22.06
N TYR A 134 3.06 10.20 -22.34
CA TYR A 134 3.77 10.32 -23.60
C TYR A 134 4.54 9.08 -23.99
#